data_6c6e3c33ee1e5d39ddb363f6e9d0e63c
#
_entry.id   6c6e3c33ee1e5d39ddb363f6e9d0e63c
#
_cell.length_a   1.000
_cell.length_b   1.000
_cell.length_c   1.000
_cell.angle_alpha   90.00
_cell.angle_beta   90.00
_cell.angle_gamma   90.00
#
_symmetry.space_group_name_H-M   'P 1'
#
loop_
_entity.id
_entity.type
_entity.pdbx_description
1 polymer ?
#
loop_
_entity_poly.entity_id
_entity_poly.type
_entity_poly.pdbx_seq_one_letter_code
_entity_poly.pdbx_strand_id
1 'polypeptide(L)'
;MSDSTTWLGDRYELLDIIGRGGMAEVWQARDHRLGRLVAVKRLRVDLASDSTFQARFQREAQSAAGLNHPNIVAVYDTGETTDPTTHMPVPYIVMELVEGHTLREVLRDGRKILPERALEFCVGVLNALAYSHAAGIVHRDIKPANVMLTRNGSIKVMDFGIARAVADTSATMTQTAAVIGTAQYLSPEQARGETVDNRADIYATGCLLYELLVGRPPFVGDSPVSVAYQHVREVPSPPSTLDPEVTPAMDAVTLKALAKDPEHRYPTATQMRLSLIHI
;
A
#
# COMPACT_ATOMS: atom_id res chain seq x y z
N MET A 1 -13.71 6.68 -36.11
CA MET A 1 -13.14 5.66 -35.19
C MET A 1 -14.17 5.53 -34.10
N SER A 2 -14.95 4.43 -34.08
CA SER A 2 -15.95 4.20 -33.04
C SER A 2 -15.21 3.87 -31.75
N ASP A 3 -15.26 4.76 -30.75
CA ASP A 3 -14.88 4.44 -29.38
C ASP A 3 -15.73 3.24 -28.95
N SER A 4 -15.13 2.06 -29.00
CA SER A 4 -15.78 0.87 -28.45
C SER A 4 -15.68 0.97 -26.93
N THR A 5 -16.70 1.57 -26.34
CA THR A 5 -16.84 1.64 -24.89
C THR A 5 -16.75 0.24 -24.30
N THR A 6 -15.78 0.00 -23.42
CA THR A 6 -15.59 -1.32 -22.79
C THR A 6 -16.48 -1.42 -21.56
N TRP A 7 -17.32 -2.46 -21.50
CA TRP A 7 -18.22 -2.74 -20.38
C TRP A 7 -17.75 -3.94 -19.57
N LEU A 8 -17.96 -3.90 -18.27
CA LEU A 8 -17.75 -5.03 -17.37
C LEU A 8 -19.09 -5.41 -16.72
N GLY A 9 -19.51 -6.68 -16.93
CA GLY A 9 -20.72 -7.25 -16.35
C GLY A 9 -22.00 -6.45 -16.66
N ASP A 10 -22.11 -5.85 -17.84
CA ASP A 10 -23.24 -5.01 -18.30
C ASP A 10 -23.61 -3.87 -17.34
N ARG A 11 -22.71 -3.53 -16.42
CA ARG A 11 -22.95 -2.54 -15.36
C ARG A 11 -21.92 -1.42 -15.31
N TYR A 12 -20.65 -1.74 -15.49
CA TYR A 12 -19.56 -0.80 -15.32
C TYR A 12 -18.98 -0.40 -16.67
N GLU A 13 -19.18 0.84 -17.05
CA GLU A 13 -18.60 1.46 -18.24
C GLU A 13 -17.21 1.96 -17.91
N LEU A 14 -16.17 1.38 -18.52
CA LEU A 14 -14.79 1.86 -18.35
C LEU A 14 -14.59 3.18 -19.08
N LEU A 15 -14.00 4.16 -18.40
CA LEU A 15 -13.70 5.49 -18.93
C LEU A 15 -12.19 5.59 -19.16
N ASP A 16 -11.46 6.19 -18.23
CA ASP A 16 -10.03 6.47 -18.35
C ASP A 16 -9.20 5.53 -17.46
N ILE A 17 -7.99 5.20 -17.92
CA ILE A 17 -7.00 4.52 -17.07
C ILE A 17 -6.42 5.55 -16.11
N ILE A 18 -6.61 5.34 -14.80
CA ILE A 18 -6.09 6.20 -13.73
C ILE A 18 -4.85 5.63 -13.04
N GLY A 19 -4.49 4.36 -13.31
CA GLY A 19 -3.29 3.75 -12.78
C GLY A 19 -2.88 2.48 -13.52
N ARG A 20 -1.57 2.21 -13.58
CA ARG A 20 -1.01 0.97 -14.13
C ARG A 20 0.01 0.40 -13.15
N GLY A 21 -0.23 -0.83 -12.72
CA GLY A 21 0.67 -1.60 -11.86
C GLY A 21 1.28 -2.81 -12.56
N GLY A 22 2.13 -3.52 -11.85
CA GLY A 22 2.79 -4.72 -12.39
C GLY A 22 1.80 -5.83 -12.79
N MET A 23 0.71 -6.00 -12.04
CA MET A 23 -0.25 -7.08 -12.30
C MET A 23 -1.64 -6.60 -12.71
N ALA A 24 -1.98 -5.34 -12.51
CA ALA A 24 -3.32 -4.82 -12.75
C ALA A 24 -3.30 -3.40 -13.31
N GLU A 25 -4.37 -3.04 -14.01
CA GLU A 25 -4.69 -1.68 -14.42
C GLU A 25 -5.86 -1.19 -13.58
N VAL A 26 -5.85 0.10 -13.23
CA VAL A 26 -6.95 0.74 -12.52
C VAL A 26 -7.62 1.74 -13.45
N TRP A 27 -8.92 1.58 -13.61
CA TRP A 27 -9.77 2.40 -14.48
C TRP A 27 -10.72 3.24 -13.65
N GLN A 28 -10.96 4.46 -14.06
CA GLN A 28 -12.17 5.16 -13.69
C GLN A 28 -13.32 4.54 -14.47
N ALA A 29 -14.43 4.27 -13.80
CA ALA A 29 -15.60 3.68 -14.43
C ALA A 29 -16.90 4.30 -13.90
N ARG A 30 -17.97 4.18 -14.67
CA ARG A 30 -19.33 4.58 -14.29
C ARG A 30 -20.14 3.34 -13.93
N ASP A 31 -20.63 3.28 -12.71
CA ASP A 31 -21.66 2.31 -12.29
C ASP A 31 -23.03 2.82 -12.74
N HIS A 32 -23.53 2.30 -13.85
CA HIS A 32 -24.83 2.73 -14.41
C HIS A 32 -26.03 2.34 -13.55
N ARG A 33 -25.89 1.30 -12.71
CA ARG A 33 -26.97 0.87 -11.82
C ARG A 33 -27.16 1.81 -10.64
N LEU A 34 -26.08 2.36 -10.09
CA LEU A 34 -26.10 3.28 -8.95
C LEU A 34 -25.85 4.74 -9.32
N GLY A 35 -25.55 5.05 -10.60
CA GLY A 35 -25.35 6.40 -11.11
C GLY A 35 -24.10 7.10 -10.52
N ARG A 36 -23.06 6.35 -10.16
CA ARG A 36 -21.85 6.91 -9.53
C ARG A 36 -20.57 6.55 -10.27
N LEU A 37 -19.51 7.32 -10.04
CA LEU A 37 -18.16 6.97 -10.47
C LEU A 37 -17.52 6.01 -9.45
N VAL A 38 -16.75 5.05 -9.96
CA VAL A 38 -16.03 4.03 -9.20
C VAL A 38 -14.62 3.85 -9.78
N ALA A 39 -13.72 3.27 -9.02
CA ALA A 39 -12.47 2.74 -9.54
C ALA A 39 -12.63 1.24 -9.80
N VAL A 40 -12.11 0.76 -10.92
CA VAL A 40 -12.10 -0.66 -11.29
C VAL A 40 -10.66 -1.11 -11.46
N LYS A 41 -10.19 -1.98 -10.58
CA LYS A 41 -8.91 -2.65 -10.69
C LYS A 41 -9.12 -3.94 -11.48
N ARG A 42 -8.49 -4.07 -12.64
CA ARG A 42 -8.62 -5.21 -13.54
C ARG A 42 -7.28 -5.91 -13.68
N LEU A 43 -7.24 -7.24 -13.53
CA LEU A 43 -6.04 -8.01 -13.79
C LEU A 43 -5.60 -7.82 -15.24
N ARG A 44 -4.29 -7.72 -15.49
CA ARG A 44 -3.78 -7.62 -16.86
C ARG A 44 -4.03 -8.92 -17.61
N VAL A 45 -4.43 -8.80 -18.89
CA VAL A 45 -4.82 -9.95 -19.72
C VAL A 45 -3.66 -10.93 -19.91
N ASP A 46 -2.42 -10.42 -20.04
CA ASP A 46 -1.21 -11.25 -20.16
C ASP A 46 -0.90 -12.09 -18.92
N LEU A 47 -1.46 -11.74 -17.76
CA LEU A 47 -1.33 -12.48 -16.50
C LEU A 47 -2.58 -13.29 -16.14
N ALA A 48 -3.67 -13.12 -16.89
CA ALA A 48 -4.95 -13.77 -16.60
C ALA A 48 -4.92 -15.30 -16.79
N SER A 49 -3.94 -15.85 -17.52
CA SER A 49 -3.74 -17.29 -17.66
C SER A 49 -2.99 -17.94 -16.49
N ASP A 50 -2.35 -17.14 -15.63
CA ASP A 50 -1.59 -17.65 -14.50
C ASP A 50 -2.46 -17.71 -13.24
N SER A 51 -2.73 -18.93 -12.77
CA SER A 51 -3.56 -19.19 -11.59
C SER A 51 -3.01 -18.55 -10.31
N THR A 52 -1.70 -18.31 -10.23
CA THR A 52 -1.07 -17.66 -9.08
C THR A 52 -1.49 -16.20 -8.98
N PHE A 53 -1.47 -15.48 -10.12
CA PHE A 53 -1.92 -14.08 -10.15
C PHE A 53 -3.44 -13.96 -9.92
N GLN A 54 -4.24 -14.86 -10.50
CA GLN A 54 -5.69 -14.89 -10.23
C GLN A 54 -5.98 -15.12 -8.75
N ALA A 55 -5.33 -16.12 -8.13
CA ALA A 55 -5.53 -16.41 -6.70
C ALA A 55 -5.11 -15.24 -5.79
N ARG A 56 -4.02 -14.54 -6.12
CA ARG A 56 -3.59 -13.34 -5.40
C ARG A 56 -4.62 -12.23 -5.53
N PHE A 57 -5.09 -11.97 -6.73
CA PHE A 57 -6.09 -10.93 -7.02
C PHE A 57 -7.41 -11.18 -6.28
N GLN A 58 -7.90 -12.42 -6.27
CA GLN A 58 -9.10 -12.81 -5.54
C GLN A 58 -8.95 -12.68 -4.02
N ARG A 59 -7.79 -13.08 -3.46
CA ARG A 59 -7.52 -12.94 -2.02
C ARG A 59 -7.48 -11.48 -1.59
N GLU A 60 -6.89 -10.60 -2.40
CA GLU A 60 -6.87 -9.15 -2.16
C GLU A 60 -8.31 -8.62 -2.07
N ALA A 61 -9.15 -8.97 -3.03
CA ALA A 61 -10.56 -8.59 -3.03
C ALA A 61 -11.31 -9.07 -1.78
N GLN A 62 -11.17 -10.36 -1.43
CA GLN A 62 -11.85 -10.96 -0.28
C GLN A 62 -11.44 -10.31 1.05
N SER A 63 -10.17 -9.95 1.18
CA SER A 63 -9.65 -9.34 2.41
C SER A 63 -10.15 -7.91 2.59
N ALA A 64 -10.18 -7.15 1.52
CA ALA A 64 -10.64 -5.76 1.55
C ALA A 64 -12.18 -5.67 1.65
N ALA A 65 -12.92 -6.66 1.14
CA ALA A 65 -14.39 -6.64 1.08
C ALA A 65 -15.07 -6.55 2.46
N GLY A 66 -14.44 -7.10 3.50
CA GLY A 66 -14.94 -7.03 4.89
C GLY A 66 -14.59 -5.75 5.64
N LEU A 67 -13.77 -4.87 5.06
CA LEU A 67 -13.28 -3.66 5.73
C LEU A 67 -14.14 -2.45 5.34
N ASN A 68 -14.75 -1.80 6.32
CA ASN A 68 -15.49 -0.55 6.15
C ASN A 68 -15.02 0.48 7.16
N HIS A 69 -14.13 1.38 6.73
CA HIS A 69 -13.52 2.39 7.59
C HIS A 69 -13.19 3.66 6.75
N PRO A 70 -13.34 4.89 7.30
CA PRO A 70 -13.09 6.12 6.54
C PRO A 70 -11.67 6.24 5.98
N ASN A 71 -10.68 5.65 6.65
CA ASN A 71 -9.29 5.63 6.18
C ASN A 71 -8.93 4.40 5.33
N ILE A 72 -9.89 3.60 4.89
CA ILE A 72 -9.70 2.45 4.00
C ILE A 72 -10.52 2.67 2.72
N VAL A 73 -9.94 2.36 1.56
CA VAL A 73 -10.67 2.37 0.28
C VAL A 73 -11.68 1.22 0.30
N ALA A 74 -12.95 1.55 0.15
CA ALA A 74 -14.03 0.55 0.21
C ALA A 74 -14.07 -0.30 -1.07
N VAL A 75 -14.20 -1.61 -0.92
CA VAL A 75 -14.52 -2.52 -2.02
C VAL A 75 -16.05 -2.63 -2.14
N TYR A 76 -16.55 -2.44 -3.36
CA TYR A 76 -18.00 -2.44 -3.62
C TYR A 76 -18.50 -3.71 -4.29
N ASP A 77 -17.67 -4.30 -5.16
CA ASP A 77 -18.06 -5.46 -5.95
C ASP A 77 -16.83 -6.18 -6.52
N THR A 78 -17.01 -7.41 -6.96
CA THR A 78 -16.00 -8.18 -7.69
C THR A 78 -16.68 -8.94 -8.83
N GLY A 79 -15.97 -9.18 -9.91
CA GLY A 79 -16.49 -9.95 -11.02
C GLY A 79 -15.40 -10.43 -11.96
N GLU A 80 -15.83 -11.09 -13.02
CA GLU A 80 -14.99 -11.53 -14.12
C GLU A 80 -15.60 -11.07 -15.45
N THR A 81 -14.74 -10.75 -16.41
CA THR A 81 -15.13 -10.47 -17.78
C THR A 81 -14.29 -11.32 -18.73
N THR A 82 -14.88 -11.75 -19.83
CA THR A 82 -14.15 -12.47 -20.88
C THR A 82 -13.42 -11.47 -21.77
N ASP A 83 -12.12 -11.60 -21.90
CA ASP A 83 -11.34 -10.79 -22.85
C ASP A 83 -11.74 -11.15 -24.29
N PRO A 84 -12.12 -10.19 -25.14
CA PRO A 84 -12.64 -10.48 -26.49
C PRO A 84 -11.60 -11.08 -27.44
N THR A 85 -10.32 -10.90 -27.16
CA THR A 85 -9.22 -11.38 -28.01
C THR A 85 -8.72 -12.75 -27.59
N THR A 86 -8.51 -12.95 -26.29
CA THR A 86 -7.92 -14.18 -25.74
C THR A 86 -8.97 -15.19 -25.26
N HIS A 87 -10.23 -14.76 -25.13
CA HIS A 87 -11.35 -15.53 -24.53
C HIS A 87 -11.09 -16.00 -23.08
N MET A 88 -10.10 -15.41 -22.41
CA MET A 88 -9.75 -15.74 -21.03
C MET A 88 -10.61 -14.94 -20.05
N PRO A 89 -11.02 -15.54 -18.92
CA PRO A 89 -11.66 -14.81 -17.85
C PRO A 89 -10.66 -13.88 -17.16
N VAL A 90 -10.98 -12.61 -17.09
CA VAL A 90 -10.18 -11.56 -16.47
C VAL A 90 -10.92 -11.02 -15.25
N PRO A 91 -10.44 -11.28 -14.03
CA PRO A 91 -11.09 -10.80 -12.83
C PRO A 91 -10.90 -9.29 -12.65
N TYR A 92 -11.91 -8.67 -12.03
CA TYR A 92 -11.86 -7.25 -11.65
C TYR A 92 -12.44 -7.01 -10.25
N ILE A 93 -12.00 -5.92 -9.62
CA ILE A 93 -12.47 -5.43 -8.33
C ILE A 93 -13.02 -4.03 -8.54
N VAL A 94 -14.24 -3.78 -8.09
CA VAL A 94 -14.87 -2.45 -8.09
C VAL A 94 -14.74 -1.85 -6.71
N MET A 95 -14.19 -0.64 -6.64
CA MET A 95 -13.89 0.03 -5.38
C MET A 95 -14.21 1.52 -5.43
N GLU A 96 -14.13 2.15 -4.28
CA GLU A 96 -14.25 3.59 -4.12
C GLU A 96 -13.26 4.32 -5.05
N LEU A 97 -13.78 5.26 -5.83
CA LEU A 97 -12.93 6.21 -6.55
C LEU A 97 -12.50 7.32 -5.59
N VAL A 98 -11.22 7.32 -5.24
CA VAL A 98 -10.66 8.34 -4.37
C VAL A 98 -10.10 9.48 -5.21
N GLU A 99 -10.64 10.68 -5.03
CA GLU A 99 -10.09 11.89 -5.66
C GLU A 99 -8.93 12.45 -4.84
N GLY A 100 -7.73 12.42 -5.41
CA GLY A 100 -6.52 12.86 -4.73
C GLY A 100 -5.27 12.30 -5.38
N HIS A 101 -4.19 12.24 -4.60
CA HIS A 101 -2.89 11.75 -5.03
C HIS A 101 -2.37 10.69 -4.08
N THR A 102 -1.58 9.75 -4.58
CA THR A 102 -0.83 8.84 -3.72
C THR A 102 0.26 9.61 -2.97
N LEU A 103 0.64 9.17 -1.78
CA LEU A 103 1.78 9.77 -1.07
C LEU A 103 3.09 9.62 -1.87
N ARG A 104 3.18 8.62 -2.76
CA ARG A 104 4.29 8.50 -3.71
C ARG A 104 4.35 9.67 -4.69
N GLU A 105 3.21 10.11 -5.23
CA GLU A 105 3.12 11.28 -6.10
C GLU A 105 3.43 12.57 -5.34
N VAL A 106 2.91 12.71 -4.11
CA VAL A 106 3.21 13.86 -3.23
C VAL A 106 4.71 13.98 -2.94
N LEU A 107 5.38 12.86 -2.62
CA LEU A 107 6.83 12.83 -2.38
C LEU A 107 7.64 13.13 -3.65
N ARG A 108 7.18 12.68 -4.83
CA ARG A 108 7.83 12.95 -6.13
C ARG A 108 7.68 14.38 -6.61
N ASP A 109 6.66 15.10 -6.18
CA ASP A 109 6.48 16.53 -6.48
C ASP A 109 7.59 17.41 -5.85
N GLY A 110 8.41 16.83 -4.96
CA GLY A 110 9.58 17.45 -4.38
C GLY A 110 9.28 18.56 -3.37
N ARG A 111 8.01 18.77 -3.03
CA ARG A 111 7.63 19.72 -1.98
C ARG A 111 7.93 19.12 -0.61
N LYS A 112 8.56 19.92 0.24
CA LYS A 112 8.78 19.53 1.63
C LYS A 112 7.42 19.34 2.33
N ILE A 113 7.26 18.20 2.97
CA ILE A 113 6.12 17.92 3.83
C ILE A 113 6.50 18.41 5.23
N LEU A 114 5.67 19.27 5.81
CA LEU A 114 5.89 19.72 7.19
C LEU A 114 5.80 18.52 8.15
N PRO A 115 6.66 18.46 9.19
CA PRO A 115 6.67 17.33 10.12
C PRO A 115 5.30 17.02 10.72
N GLU A 116 4.52 18.03 11.10
CA GLU A 116 3.17 17.87 11.65
C GLU A 116 2.23 17.18 10.65
N ARG A 117 2.35 17.52 9.36
CA ARG A 117 1.56 16.88 8.30
C ARG A 117 1.98 15.42 8.09
N ALA A 118 3.27 15.12 8.20
CA ALA A 118 3.77 13.74 8.14
C ALA A 118 3.18 12.89 9.29
N LEU A 119 3.12 13.45 10.51
CA LEU A 119 2.47 12.80 11.64
C LEU A 119 0.98 12.57 11.40
N GLU A 120 0.23 13.58 10.92
CA GLU A 120 -1.20 13.47 10.60
C GLU A 120 -1.47 12.38 9.56
N PHE A 121 -0.65 12.29 8.51
CA PHE A 121 -0.79 11.24 7.50
C PHE A 121 -0.59 9.84 8.11
N CYS A 122 0.45 9.67 8.93
CA CYS A 122 0.68 8.41 9.63
C CYS A 122 -0.41 8.06 10.65
N VAL A 123 -0.99 9.05 11.32
CA VAL A 123 -2.17 8.83 12.19
C VAL A 123 -3.34 8.26 11.38
N GLY A 124 -3.60 8.78 10.17
CA GLY A 124 -4.60 8.24 9.25
C GLY A 124 -4.34 6.80 8.85
N VAL A 125 -3.07 6.47 8.50
CA VAL A 125 -2.64 5.09 8.19
C VAL A 125 -2.85 4.18 9.40
N LEU A 126 -2.43 4.60 10.59
CA LEU A 126 -2.56 3.80 11.81
C LEU A 126 -4.01 3.59 12.25
N ASN A 127 -4.93 4.51 11.93
CA ASN A 127 -6.37 4.30 12.11
C ASN A 127 -6.87 3.15 11.23
N ALA A 128 -6.50 3.14 9.95
CA ALA A 128 -6.83 2.04 9.02
C ALA A 128 -6.26 0.70 9.52
N LEU A 129 -4.99 0.68 9.91
CA LEU A 129 -4.32 -0.52 10.42
C LEU A 129 -4.92 -1.03 11.73
N ALA A 130 -5.25 -0.15 12.67
CA ALA A 130 -5.90 -0.57 13.91
C ALA A 130 -7.22 -1.29 13.65
N TYR A 131 -8.01 -0.78 12.68
CA TYR A 131 -9.27 -1.39 12.28
C TYR A 131 -9.06 -2.76 11.59
N SER A 132 -8.15 -2.84 10.62
CA SER A 132 -7.88 -4.09 9.90
C SER A 132 -7.27 -5.16 10.80
N HIS A 133 -6.36 -4.78 11.71
CA HIS A 133 -5.75 -5.71 12.67
C HIS A 133 -6.79 -6.28 13.66
N ALA A 134 -7.78 -5.46 14.09
CA ALA A 134 -8.89 -5.95 14.90
C ALA A 134 -9.78 -6.96 14.15
N ALA A 135 -9.84 -6.88 12.82
CA ALA A 135 -10.49 -7.86 11.95
C ALA A 135 -9.58 -9.07 11.59
N GLY A 136 -8.38 -9.15 12.16
CA GLY A 136 -7.42 -10.23 11.88
C GLY A 136 -6.67 -10.07 10.54
N ILE A 137 -6.74 -8.90 9.91
CA ILE A 137 -6.14 -8.63 8.60
C ILE A 137 -4.90 -7.76 8.76
N VAL A 138 -3.73 -8.31 8.39
CA VAL A 138 -2.44 -7.61 8.32
C VAL A 138 -2.23 -7.14 6.88
N HIS A 139 -1.86 -5.88 6.68
CA HIS A 139 -1.73 -5.26 5.35
C HIS A 139 -0.51 -5.79 4.56
N ARG A 140 0.65 -5.87 5.21
CA ARG A 140 1.93 -6.42 4.70
C ARG A 140 2.62 -5.65 3.56
N ASP A 141 2.03 -4.58 3.04
CA ASP A 141 2.59 -3.78 1.93
C ASP A 141 2.30 -2.27 2.11
N ILE A 142 2.44 -1.75 3.34
CA ILE A 142 2.33 -0.31 3.59
C ILE A 142 3.52 0.40 2.93
N LYS A 143 3.18 1.35 2.03
CA LYS A 143 4.15 2.18 1.31
C LYS A 143 3.44 3.41 0.72
N PRO A 144 4.16 4.48 0.32
CA PRO A 144 3.54 5.69 -0.22
C PRO A 144 2.62 5.47 -1.43
N ALA A 145 2.88 4.45 -2.25
CA ALA A 145 2.04 4.12 -3.40
C ALA A 145 0.67 3.53 -3.02
N ASN A 146 0.54 2.96 -1.82
CA ASN A 146 -0.70 2.33 -1.32
C ASN A 146 -1.45 3.22 -0.32
N VAL A 147 -1.09 4.49 -0.23
CA VAL A 147 -1.73 5.48 0.65
C VAL A 147 -2.10 6.70 -0.17
N MET A 148 -3.38 7.04 -0.22
CA MET A 148 -3.89 8.21 -0.92
C MET A 148 -4.17 9.36 0.05
N LEU A 149 -3.78 10.55 -0.34
CA LEU A 149 -4.17 11.83 0.24
C LEU A 149 -5.33 12.38 -0.60
N THR A 150 -6.49 12.48 0.00
CA THR A 150 -7.69 13.01 -0.64
C THR A 150 -7.64 14.54 -0.75
N ARG A 151 -8.50 15.12 -1.59
CA ARG A 151 -8.58 16.59 -1.74
C ARG A 151 -8.92 17.34 -0.46
N ASN A 152 -9.64 16.70 0.47
CA ASN A 152 -9.97 17.27 1.78
C ASN A 152 -8.88 17.03 2.86
N GLY A 153 -7.74 16.46 2.48
CA GLY A 153 -6.61 16.22 3.37
C GLY A 153 -6.67 14.93 4.18
N SER A 154 -7.68 14.09 3.97
CA SER A 154 -7.80 12.79 4.66
C SER A 154 -6.93 11.72 4.00
N ILE A 155 -6.51 10.73 4.77
CA ILE A 155 -5.76 9.56 4.28
C ILE A 155 -6.71 8.39 4.02
N LYS A 156 -6.47 7.70 2.90
CA LYS A 156 -7.09 6.40 2.59
C LYS A 156 -6.03 5.37 2.21
N VAL A 157 -6.02 4.25 2.91
CA VAL A 157 -5.16 3.09 2.64
C VAL A 157 -5.87 2.18 1.65
N MET A 158 -5.15 1.70 0.67
CA MET A 158 -5.64 0.81 -0.38
C MET A 158 -4.73 -0.42 -0.52
N ASP A 159 -5.16 -1.40 -1.30
CA ASP A 159 -4.39 -2.61 -1.65
C ASP A 159 -3.97 -3.43 -0.41
N PHE A 160 -4.95 -3.88 0.40
CA PHE A 160 -4.72 -4.80 1.51
C PHE A 160 -4.19 -6.15 0.99
N GLY A 161 -2.85 -6.26 0.95
CA GLY A 161 -2.13 -7.35 0.32
C GLY A 161 -2.01 -8.60 1.18
N ILE A 162 -2.92 -9.55 1.05
CA ILE A 162 -2.69 -10.92 1.58
C ILE A 162 -1.67 -11.69 0.69
N ALA A 163 -1.21 -11.09 -0.38
CA ALA A 163 -0.55 -11.77 -1.49
C ALA A 163 0.93 -12.14 -1.29
N ARG A 164 1.52 -11.91 -0.11
CA ARG A 164 2.86 -12.42 0.19
C ARG A 164 2.79 -13.52 1.25
N ALA A 165 2.35 -14.71 0.86
CA ALA A 165 2.68 -15.91 1.62
C ALA A 165 4.21 -16.07 1.65
N VAL A 166 4.73 -16.54 2.78
CA VAL A 166 6.16 -16.74 3.05
C VAL A 166 6.92 -17.49 1.92
N ALA A 167 6.22 -18.29 1.11
CA ALA A 167 6.78 -19.06 -0.01
C ALA A 167 7.18 -18.20 -1.24
N ASP A 168 6.65 -16.99 -1.39
CA ASP A 168 6.87 -16.16 -2.58
C ASP A 168 8.08 -15.23 -2.50
N THR A 169 8.66 -15.04 -1.31
CA THR A 169 9.77 -14.09 -1.09
C THR A 169 11.06 -14.54 -1.77
N SER A 170 11.34 -15.84 -1.80
CA SER A 170 12.56 -16.39 -2.38
C SER A 170 12.54 -16.47 -3.92
N ALA A 171 11.36 -16.68 -4.52
CA ALA A 171 11.22 -16.78 -5.98
C ALA A 171 11.06 -15.41 -6.67
N THR A 172 10.60 -14.37 -5.96
CA THR A 172 10.26 -13.06 -6.54
C THR A 172 11.39 -12.02 -6.40
N MET A 173 12.41 -12.28 -5.60
CA MET A 173 13.56 -11.35 -5.46
C MET A 173 14.41 -11.21 -6.72
N THR A 174 14.23 -12.05 -7.72
CA THR A 174 15.03 -12.08 -8.94
C THR A 174 14.40 -11.42 -10.17
N GLN A 175 13.14 -10.98 -10.13
CA GLN A 175 12.49 -10.41 -11.32
C GLN A 175 11.71 -9.12 -11.06
N THR A 176 12.07 -8.05 -11.76
CA THR A 176 11.39 -6.81 -12.13
C THR A 176 11.59 -5.57 -11.23
N ALA A 177 11.67 -4.40 -11.89
CA ALA A 177 11.77 -3.06 -11.29
C ALA A 177 10.68 -2.72 -10.26
N ALA A 178 9.52 -3.38 -10.29
CA ALA A 178 8.47 -3.28 -9.28
C ALA A 178 8.92 -3.81 -7.90
N VAL A 179 9.88 -4.75 -7.86
CA VAL A 179 10.46 -5.31 -6.64
C VAL A 179 11.37 -4.29 -5.94
N ILE A 180 12.03 -3.40 -6.70
CA ILE A 180 12.95 -2.38 -6.15
C ILE A 180 12.19 -1.41 -5.23
N GLY A 181 11.03 -0.91 -5.64
CA GLY A 181 10.24 0.04 -4.83
C GLY A 181 9.60 -0.58 -3.59
N THR A 182 9.36 -1.89 -3.56
CA THR A 182 8.75 -2.57 -2.41
C THR A 182 9.79 -2.95 -1.34
N ALA A 183 11.05 -3.20 -1.71
CA ALA A 183 12.10 -3.54 -0.75
C ALA A 183 12.34 -2.45 0.32
N GLN A 184 12.07 -1.20 0.00
CA GLN A 184 12.28 -0.03 0.88
C GLN A 184 11.41 0.01 2.14
N TYR A 185 10.36 -0.81 2.22
CA TYR A 185 9.38 -0.82 3.33
C TYR A 185 9.24 -2.22 3.95
N LEU A 186 10.05 -3.20 3.53
CA LEU A 186 10.01 -4.55 4.06
C LEU A 186 10.46 -4.56 5.54
N SER A 187 9.68 -5.23 6.37
CA SER A 187 10.14 -5.52 7.72
C SER A 187 11.27 -6.57 7.74
N PRO A 188 12.13 -6.58 8.76
CA PRO A 188 13.21 -7.57 8.88
C PRO A 188 12.72 -9.02 8.78
N GLU A 189 11.60 -9.35 9.42
CA GLU A 189 10.96 -10.66 9.38
C GLU A 189 10.44 -11.02 7.99
N GLN A 190 9.89 -10.03 7.25
CA GLN A 190 9.51 -10.25 5.85
C GLN A 190 10.73 -10.51 4.96
N ALA A 191 11.81 -9.76 5.17
CA ALA A 191 13.04 -9.92 4.41
C ALA A 191 13.74 -11.28 4.67
N ARG A 192 13.57 -11.86 5.88
CA ARG A 192 14.07 -13.19 6.24
C ARG A 192 13.12 -14.33 5.87
N GLY A 193 11.88 -14.03 5.42
CA GLY A 193 10.87 -15.06 5.16
C GLY A 193 10.30 -15.71 6.44
N GLU A 194 10.35 -15.03 7.57
CA GLU A 194 9.82 -15.46 8.86
C GLU A 194 8.30 -15.21 8.96
N THR A 195 7.69 -15.69 10.05
CA THR A 195 6.27 -15.42 10.33
C THR A 195 6.03 -13.94 10.55
N VAL A 196 5.02 -13.39 9.88
CA VAL A 196 4.71 -11.96 9.85
C VAL A 196 3.39 -11.71 10.56
N ASP A 197 3.40 -10.85 11.58
CA ASP A 197 2.22 -10.36 12.28
C ASP A 197 1.95 -8.86 12.03
N ASN A 198 1.03 -8.27 12.78
CA ASN A 198 0.64 -6.86 12.67
C ASN A 198 1.81 -5.86 12.89
N ARG A 199 2.88 -6.27 13.56
CA ARG A 199 4.05 -5.43 13.84
C ARG A 199 4.93 -5.20 12.61
N ALA A 200 4.75 -5.98 11.55
CA ALA A 200 5.34 -5.69 10.23
C ALA A 200 4.75 -4.41 9.62
N ASP A 201 3.43 -4.19 9.74
CA ASP A 201 2.78 -2.96 9.27
C ASP A 201 3.24 -1.73 10.08
N ILE A 202 3.54 -1.92 11.37
CA ILE A 202 4.10 -0.88 12.24
C ILE A 202 5.49 -0.47 11.76
N TYR A 203 6.34 -1.46 11.44
CA TYR A 203 7.66 -1.22 10.86
C TYR A 203 7.55 -0.48 9.52
N ALA A 204 6.70 -0.93 8.61
CA ALA A 204 6.48 -0.30 7.32
C ALA A 204 5.93 1.13 7.46
N THR A 205 5.06 1.38 8.46
CA THR A 205 4.59 2.74 8.81
C THR A 205 5.74 3.59 9.36
N GLY A 206 6.68 3.01 10.11
CA GLY A 206 7.92 3.67 10.52
C GLY A 206 8.80 4.09 9.33
N CYS A 207 8.93 3.23 8.31
CA CYS A 207 9.63 3.56 7.06
C CYS A 207 8.92 4.69 6.31
N LEU A 208 7.59 4.65 6.24
CA LEU A 208 6.77 5.69 5.63
C LEU A 208 6.93 7.03 6.35
N LEU A 209 6.83 7.04 7.68
CA LEU A 209 7.03 8.24 8.49
C LEU A 209 8.43 8.84 8.27
N TYR A 210 9.46 7.99 8.29
CA TYR A 210 10.83 8.41 8.01
C TYR A 210 10.92 9.14 6.67
N GLU A 211 10.38 8.54 5.60
CA GLU A 211 10.43 9.13 4.26
C GLU A 211 9.60 10.43 4.17
N LEU A 212 8.45 10.52 4.83
CA LEU A 212 7.64 11.74 4.87
C LEU A 212 8.36 12.88 5.59
N LEU A 213 9.15 12.58 6.64
CA LEU A 213 9.92 13.56 7.40
C LEU A 213 11.12 14.10 6.63
N VAL A 214 11.87 13.22 5.93
CA VAL A 214 13.19 13.59 5.37
C VAL A 214 13.29 13.44 3.84
N GLY A 215 12.20 13.08 3.16
CA GLY A 215 12.13 12.98 1.70
C GLY A 215 12.79 11.73 1.09
N ARG A 216 13.32 10.81 1.91
CA ARG A 216 13.90 9.54 1.47
C ARG A 216 13.66 8.41 2.46
N PRO A 217 13.55 7.15 2.01
CA PRO A 217 13.38 6.02 2.92
C PRO A 217 14.62 5.84 3.83
N PRO A 218 14.47 5.10 4.97
CA PRO A 218 15.55 4.91 5.93
C PRO A 218 16.78 4.21 5.34
N PHE A 219 16.56 3.34 4.36
CA PHE A 219 17.61 2.59 3.67
C PHE A 219 17.50 2.75 2.16
N VAL A 220 18.66 2.92 1.52
CA VAL A 220 18.79 3.08 0.06
C VAL A 220 19.97 2.23 -0.39
N GLY A 221 19.85 1.57 -1.52
CA GLY A 221 20.90 0.72 -2.08
C GLY A 221 20.72 0.47 -3.57
N ASP A 222 21.75 -0.06 -4.22
CA ASP A 222 21.82 -0.28 -5.67
C ASP A 222 20.97 -1.48 -6.13
N SER A 223 20.49 -2.30 -5.20
CA SER A 223 19.66 -3.46 -5.48
C SER A 223 18.62 -3.72 -4.38
N PRO A 224 17.49 -4.38 -4.70
CA PRO A 224 16.52 -4.81 -3.71
C PRO A 224 17.11 -5.68 -2.59
N VAL A 225 18.08 -6.53 -2.95
CA VAL A 225 18.79 -7.41 -1.99
C VAL A 225 19.62 -6.59 -1.01
N SER A 226 20.34 -5.57 -1.51
CA SER A 226 21.11 -4.65 -0.67
C SER A 226 20.20 -3.91 0.33
N VAL A 227 19.06 -3.40 -0.13
CA VAL A 227 18.08 -2.72 0.74
C VAL A 227 17.48 -3.69 1.76
N ALA A 228 17.10 -4.91 1.35
CA ALA A 228 16.58 -5.92 2.26
C ALA A 228 17.61 -6.29 3.34
N TYR A 229 18.90 -6.40 2.99
CA TYR A 229 19.97 -6.65 3.94
C TYR A 229 20.08 -5.52 4.99
N GLN A 230 19.98 -4.25 4.56
CA GLN A 230 20.02 -3.09 5.47
C GLN A 230 18.81 -3.13 6.44
N HIS A 231 17.59 -3.48 5.96
CA HIS A 231 16.44 -3.68 6.84
C HIS A 231 16.69 -4.73 7.93
N VAL A 232 17.45 -5.78 7.62
CA VAL A 232 17.77 -6.85 8.58
C VAL A 232 18.88 -6.43 9.56
N ARG A 233 19.90 -5.68 9.11
CA ARG A 233 21.15 -5.52 9.85
C ARG A 233 21.51 -4.10 10.29
N GLU A 234 21.14 -3.08 9.49
CA GLU A 234 21.61 -1.71 9.73
C GLU A 234 20.65 -0.92 10.63
N VAL A 235 21.23 -0.10 11.51
CA VAL A 235 20.45 0.83 12.34
C VAL A 235 20.19 2.09 11.51
N PRO A 236 18.92 2.55 11.38
CA PRO A 236 18.63 3.78 10.66
C PRO A 236 19.16 5.00 11.44
N SER A 237 19.67 6.00 10.72
CA SER A 237 20.04 7.29 11.31
C SER A 237 18.80 8.02 11.84
N PRO A 238 18.86 8.75 12.95
CA PRO A 238 17.73 9.57 13.39
C PRO A 238 17.31 10.57 12.31
N PRO A 239 16.01 10.72 12.00
CA PRO A 239 15.53 11.72 11.04
C PRO A 239 16.02 13.15 11.29
N SER A 240 16.13 13.57 12.56
CA SER A 240 16.63 14.89 12.96
C SER A 240 18.06 15.19 12.52
N THR A 241 18.86 14.16 12.23
CA THR A 241 20.22 14.34 11.67
C THR A 241 20.18 14.79 10.22
N LEU A 242 19.06 14.64 9.53
CA LEU A 242 18.86 14.98 8.12
C LEU A 242 17.98 16.21 7.93
N ASP A 243 17.07 16.48 8.85
CA ASP A 243 16.19 17.64 8.83
C ASP A 243 16.07 18.22 10.25
N PRO A 244 16.54 19.47 10.49
CA PRO A 244 16.52 20.11 11.80
C PRO A 244 15.12 20.48 12.32
N GLU A 245 14.08 20.43 11.48
CA GLU A 245 12.70 20.62 11.90
C GLU A 245 12.13 19.38 12.58
N VAL A 246 12.78 18.22 12.44
CA VAL A 246 12.36 16.99 13.11
C VAL A 246 12.80 17.03 14.58
N THR A 247 11.85 16.87 15.48
CA THR A 247 12.12 16.91 16.93
C THR A 247 12.66 15.57 17.46
N PRO A 248 13.36 15.56 18.61
CA PRO A 248 13.77 14.31 19.26
C PRO A 248 12.61 13.36 19.60
N ALA A 249 11.40 13.90 19.85
CA ALA A 249 10.20 13.10 20.08
C ALA A 249 9.77 12.35 18.81
N MET A 250 9.87 12.99 17.63
CA MET A 250 9.62 12.34 16.33
C MET A 250 10.65 11.26 16.03
N ASP A 251 11.93 11.50 16.33
CA ASP A 251 13.00 10.49 16.24
C ASP A 251 12.64 9.26 17.09
N ALA A 252 12.29 9.48 18.35
CA ALA A 252 12.00 8.38 19.28
C ALA A 252 10.87 7.48 18.78
N VAL A 253 9.79 8.06 18.27
CA VAL A 253 8.66 7.26 17.72
C VAL A 253 9.06 6.54 16.45
N THR A 254 9.75 7.22 15.54
CA THR A 254 10.18 6.64 14.25
C THR A 254 11.16 5.49 14.48
N LEU A 255 12.19 5.70 15.29
CA LEU A 255 13.22 4.68 15.56
C LEU A 255 12.65 3.48 16.35
N LYS A 256 11.69 3.70 17.26
CA LYS A 256 11.01 2.62 17.95
C LYS A 256 10.20 1.76 16.97
N ALA A 257 9.49 2.37 16.02
CA ALA A 257 8.77 1.62 14.97
C ALA A 257 9.75 0.82 14.08
N LEU A 258 10.96 1.34 13.83
CA LEU A 258 12.01 0.73 13.03
C LEU A 258 12.91 -0.25 13.79
N ALA A 259 12.58 -0.62 15.03
CA ALA A 259 13.31 -1.65 15.77
C ALA A 259 13.32 -2.98 15.00
N LYS A 260 14.50 -3.64 14.96
CA LYS A 260 14.68 -4.88 14.19
C LYS A 260 13.90 -6.04 14.78
N ASP A 261 13.92 -6.16 16.11
CA ASP A 261 13.11 -7.13 16.83
C ASP A 261 11.68 -6.60 16.97
N PRO A 262 10.66 -7.36 16.52
CA PRO A 262 9.26 -6.99 16.67
C PRO A 262 8.84 -6.72 18.13
N GLU A 263 9.46 -7.38 19.10
CA GLU A 263 9.15 -7.19 20.54
C GLU A 263 9.55 -5.79 21.06
N HIS A 264 10.49 -5.13 20.39
CA HIS A 264 10.93 -3.78 20.74
C HIS A 264 10.13 -2.66 20.03
N ARG A 265 9.22 -3.03 19.11
CA ARG A 265 8.31 -2.08 18.42
C ARG A 265 7.10 -1.75 19.29
N TYR A 266 6.20 -0.97 18.73
CA TYR A 266 4.86 -0.84 19.28
C TYR A 266 4.09 -2.16 19.07
N PRO A 267 3.42 -2.68 20.10
CA PRO A 267 2.67 -3.94 19.97
C PRO A 267 1.41 -3.79 19.10
N THR A 268 0.84 -2.57 19.00
CA THR A 268 -0.36 -2.30 18.21
C THR A 268 -0.28 -0.97 17.46
N ALA A 269 -0.99 -0.86 16.34
CA ALA A 269 -1.15 0.38 15.59
C ALA A 269 -1.75 1.51 16.47
N THR A 270 -2.69 1.17 17.36
CA THR A 270 -3.29 2.13 18.30
C THR A 270 -2.23 2.75 19.23
N GLN A 271 -1.30 1.96 19.76
CA GLN A 271 -0.25 2.50 20.64
C GLN A 271 0.73 3.41 19.91
N MET A 272 1.15 3.05 18.68
CA MET A 272 1.96 3.95 17.86
C MET A 272 1.22 5.25 17.55
N ARG A 273 -0.06 5.15 17.17
CA ARG A 273 -0.91 6.32 16.89
C ARG A 273 -1.00 7.27 18.08
N LEU A 274 -1.23 6.74 19.29
CA LEU A 274 -1.27 7.56 20.49
C LEU A 274 0.06 8.29 20.73
N SER A 275 1.18 7.63 20.50
CA SER A 275 2.50 8.29 20.61
C SER A 275 2.66 9.44 19.61
N LEU A 276 2.15 9.31 18.36
CA LEU A 276 2.20 10.39 17.37
C LEU A 276 1.30 11.58 17.72
N ILE A 277 0.14 11.33 18.31
CA ILE A 277 -0.82 12.41 18.70
C ILE A 277 -0.28 13.24 19.88
N HIS A 278 0.60 12.70 20.72
CA HIS A 278 1.14 13.38 21.88
C HIS A 278 2.46 14.14 21.61
N ILE A 279 2.96 14.13 20.36
CA ILE A 279 4.09 14.95 19.91
C ILE A 279 3.63 16.34 19.50
#